data_611d33251697e0e0d5c8ea0e405eb74f
#
_entry.id   611d33251697e0e0d5c8ea0e405eb74f
#
_cell.length_a   1.000
_cell.length_b   1.000
_cell.length_c   1.000
_cell.angle_alpha   90.00
_cell.angle_beta   90.00
_cell.angle_gamma   90.00
#
_symmetry.space_group_name_H-M   'P 1'
#
loop_
_entity.id
_entity.type
_entity.pdbx_description
1 polymer ?
#
loop_
_entity_poly.entity_id
_entity_poly.type
_entity_poly.pdbx_seq_one_letter_code
_entity_poly.pdbx_strand_id
1 'polypeptide(L)'
;MSAALVLILRLLLALVLYAFLGYALYTLWRDLKVTSLLVATRKIPSMTLSRLEQEPGEGKAFQVPEVMIGRDPSSDYPIQDETVSSRHAKLSYHHNQWWVEDLTSTNGTFLNDERLSTPTVIISGDLLRCGKIDLVVSIETLS
;
A
#
# COMPACT_ATOMS: atom_id res chain seq x y z
N MET A 1 0.15 35.73 -51.25
CA MET A 1 0.46 35.90 -49.81
C MET A 1 1.96 36.11 -49.67
N SER A 2 2.38 37.14 -48.97
CA SER A 2 3.83 37.39 -48.82
C SER A 2 4.46 36.32 -47.95
N ALA A 3 5.68 35.86 -48.31
CA ALA A 3 6.41 34.88 -47.52
C ALA A 3 6.53 35.27 -46.03
N ALA A 4 6.58 36.55 -45.75
CA ALA A 4 6.58 37.10 -44.38
C ALA A 4 5.29 36.77 -43.61
N LEU A 5 4.13 36.87 -44.26
CA LEU A 5 2.84 36.55 -43.63
C LEU A 5 2.77 35.05 -43.24
N VAL A 6 3.23 34.17 -44.12
CA VAL A 6 3.26 32.71 -43.85
C VAL A 6 4.22 32.38 -42.72
N LEU A 7 5.37 33.05 -42.64
CA LEU A 7 6.32 32.87 -41.55
C LEU A 7 5.71 33.33 -40.20
N ILE A 8 5.09 34.52 -40.18
CA ILE A 8 4.45 35.03 -38.96
C ILE A 8 3.35 34.04 -38.46
N LEU A 9 2.51 33.55 -39.38
CA LEU A 9 1.45 32.61 -39.04
C LEU A 9 2.02 31.29 -38.47
N ARG A 10 3.09 30.78 -39.04
CA ARG A 10 3.79 29.56 -38.54
C ARG A 10 4.36 29.77 -37.14
N LEU A 11 5.00 30.93 -36.90
CA LEU A 11 5.54 31.24 -35.57
C LEU A 11 4.44 31.41 -34.53
N LEU A 12 3.32 32.04 -34.88
CA LEU A 12 2.18 32.23 -34.00
C LEU A 12 1.54 30.86 -33.66
N LEU A 13 1.39 29.97 -34.65
CA LEU A 13 0.84 28.64 -34.45
C LEU A 13 1.77 27.77 -33.58
N ALA A 14 3.07 27.86 -33.78
CA ALA A 14 4.05 27.18 -32.95
C ALA A 14 3.99 27.69 -31.49
N LEU A 15 3.87 28.99 -31.28
CA LEU A 15 3.78 29.59 -29.95
C LEU A 15 2.53 29.09 -29.21
N VAL A 16 1.37 29.06 -29.90
CA VAL A 16 0.11 28.55 -29.32
C VAL A 16 0.26 27.07 -28.95
N LEU A 17 0.88 26.27 -29.83
CA LEU A 17 1.10 24.83 -29.59
C LEU A 17 2.00 24.60 -28.38
N TYR A 18 3.11 25.32 -28.26
CA TYR A 18 4.02 25.19 -27.11
C TYR A 18 3.38 25.71 -25.82
N ALA A 19 2.59 26.79 -25.87
CA ALA A 19 1.83 27.29 -24.72
C ALA A 19 0.82 26.25 -24.24
N PHE A 20 0.10 25.62 -25.16
CA PHE A 20 -0.87 24.55 -24.84
C PHE A 20 -0.16 23.33 -24.23
N LEU A 21 0.95 22.90 -24.82
CA LEU A 21 1.73 21.77 -24.31
C LEU A 21 2.26 22.05 -22.89
N GLY A 22 2.80 23.25 -22.66
CA GLY A 22 3.26 23.68 -21.34
C GLY A 22 2.15 23.70 -20.30
N TYR A 23 0.97 24.21 -20.69
CA TYR A 23 -0.21 24.20 -19.82
C TYR A 23 -0.68 22.76 -19.50
N ALA A 24 -0.71 21.88 -20.50
CA ALA A 24 -1.09 20.47 -20.30
C ALA A 24 -0.12 19.74 -19.36
N LEU A 25 1.20 19.94 -19.54
CA LEU A 25 2.21 19.38 -18.64
C LEU A 25 2.11 19.97 -17.22
N TYR A 26 1.84 21.25 -17.09
CA TYR A 26 1.64 21.91 -15.79
C TYR A 26 0.42 21.33 -15.05
N THR A 27 -0.72 21.14 -15.73
CA THR A 27 -1.93 20.57 -15.11
C THR A 27 -1.68 19.13 -14.69
N LEU A 28 -1.04 18.32 -15.53
CA LEU A 28 -0.69 16.94 -15.22
C LEU A 28 0.24 16.86 -13.99
N TRP A 29 1.26 17.70 -13.93
CA TRP A 29 2.19 17.74 -12.80
C TRP A 29 1.50 18.19 -11.50
N ARG A 30 0.60 19.15 -11.60
CA ARG A 30 -0.21 19.62 -10.46
C ARG A 30 -1.11 18.52 -9.92
N ASP A 31 -1.78 17.78 -10.79
CA ASP A 31 -2.70 16.70 -10.40
C ASP A 31 -1.94 15.53 -9.75
N LEU A 32 -0.75 15.18 -10.26
CA LEU A 32 0.13 14.19 -9.62
C LEU A 32 0.56 14.62 -8.21
N LYS A 33 0.91 15.89 -8.00
CA LYS A 33 1.26 16.40 -6.66
C LYS A 33 0.09 16.39 -5.69
N VAL A 34 -1.10 16.79 -6.12
CA VAL A 34 -2.29 16.80 -5.25
C VAL A 34 -2.65 15.37 -4.83
N THR A 35 -2.58 14.41 -5.74
CA THR A 35 -2.86 13.00 -5.43
C THR A 35 -1.86 12.44 -4.42
N SER A 36 -0.57 12.75 -4.56
CA SER A 36 0.45 12.29 -3.60
C SER A 36 0.30 12.91 -2.21
N LEU A 37 -0.13 14.18 -2.11
CA LEU A 37 -0.37 14.86 -0.84
C LEU A 37 -1.64 14.32 -0.14
N LEU A 38 -2.69 13.99 -0.89
CA LEU A 38 -3.92 13.39 -0.33
C LEU A 38 -3.68 11.99 0.23
N VAL A 39 -2.78 11.22 -0.38
CA VAL A 39 -2.36 9.90 0.15
C VAL A 39 -1.50 10.08 1.41
N ALA A 40 -0.62 11.07 1.46
CA ALA A 40 0.24 11.34 2.61
C ALA A 40 -0.51 11.92 3.84
N THR A 41 -1.67 12.55 3.65
CA THR A 41 -2.48 13.13 4.75
C THR A 41 -3.53 12.18 5.32
N ARG A 42 -3.75 11.01 4.71
CA ARG A 42 -4.59 9.99 5.33
C ARG A 42 -3.88 9.43 6.56
N LYS A 43 -4.36 9.76 7.74
CA LYS A 43 -3.93 9.10 8.98
C LYS A 43 -4.24 7.60 8.82
N ILE A 44 -3.20 6.81 8.67
CA ILE A 44 -3.32 5.34 8.67
C ILE A 44 -3.50 4.93 10.13
N PRO A 45 -4.59 4.22 10.50
CA PRO A 45 -4.73 3.72 11.85
C PRO A 45 -3.58 2.77 12.17
N SER A 46 -3.02 2.90 13.35
CA SER A 46 -1.96 2.03 13.83
C SER A 46 -2.46 0.59 13.89
N MET A 47 -1.74 -0.30 13.26
CA MET A 47 -2.01 -1.74 13.32
C MET A 47 -0.87 -2.41 14.07
N THR A 48 -1.20 -3.18 15.09
CA THR A 48 -0.24 -3.95 15.89
C THR A 48 -0.40 -5.42 15.59
N LEU A 49 0.70 -6.08 15.30
CA LEU A 49 0.78 -7.54 15.18
C LEU A 49 1.52 -8.09 16.39
N SER A 50 0.90 -9.00 17.12
CA SER A 50 1.50 -9.73 18.21
C SER A 50 1.35 -11.23 18.00
N ARG A 51 2.32 -12.04 18.47
CA ARG A 51 2.14 -13.49 18.48
C ARG A 51 1.16 -13.87 19.56
N LEU A 52 0.35 -14.88 19.31
CA LEU A 52 -0.64 -15.36 20.28
C LEU A 52 0.01 -15.78 21.62
N GLU A 53 1.25 -16.23 21.59
CA GLU A 53 2.02 -16.65 22.78
C GLU A 53 2.71 -15.53 23.53
N GLN A 54 2.65 -14.27 23.02
CA GLN A 54 3.27 -13.10 23.63
C GLN A 54 2.30 -12.40 24.60
N GLU A 55 2.88 -11.73 25.60
CA GLU A 55 2.11 -10.90 26.54
C GLU A 55 1.38 -9.77 25.79
N PRO A 56 0.18 -9.38 26.23
CA PRO A 56 -0.56 -8.26 25.65
C PRO A 56 0.28 -6.98 25.72
N GLY A 57 0.63 -6.42 24.53
CA GLY A 57 1.42 -5.18 24.43
C GLY A 57 2.83 -5.37 23.87
N GLU A 58 3.31 -6.59 23.69
CA GLU A 58 4.63 -6.86 23.06
C GLU A 58 4.58 -6.92 21.52
N GLY A 59 3.48 -6.51 20.91
CA GLY A 59 3.31 -6.50 19.47
C GLY A 59 4.11 -5.40 18.77
N LYS A 60 4.40 -5.60 17.48
CA LYS A 60 4.99 -4.58 16.63
C LYS A 60 3.91 -3.74 15.97
N ALA A 61 3.94 -2.43 16.24
CA ALA A 61 3.00 -1.48 15.66
C ALA A 61 3.49 -0.92 14.31
N PHE A 62 2.56 -0.75 13.38
CA PHE A 62 2.81 -0.24 12.04
C PHE A 62 1.84 0.90 11.72
N GLN A 63 2.37 2.00 11.18
CA GLN A 63 1.63 3.15 10.65
C GLN A 63 1.99 3.43 9.19
N VAL A 64 2.27 2.38 8.44
CA VAL A 64 2.65 2.44 7.03
C VAL A 64 1.55 1.80 6.18
N PRO A 65 1.38 2.20 4.91
CA PRO A 65 0.29 1.71 4.08
C PRO A 65 0.42 0.23 3.68
N GLU A 66 1.61 -0.32 3.74
CA GLU A 66 1.90 -1.73 3.43
C GLU A 66 2.86 -2.33 4.44
N VAL A 67 2.61 -3.58 4.82
CA VAL A 67 3.44 -4.37 5.73
C VAL A 67 3.65 -5.74 5.13
N MET A 68 4.90 -6.13 4.94
CA MET A 68 5.27 -7.44 4.44
C MET A 68 5.56 -8.40 5.60
N ILE A 69 4.87 -9.54 5.61
CA ILE A 69 5.11 -10.65 6.55
C ILE A 69 5.85 -11.77 5.83
N GLY A 70 6.92 -12.26 6.40
CA GLY A 70 7.65 -13.37 5.79
C GLY A 70 8.84 -13.82 6.63
N ARG A 71 9.50 -14.91 6.19
CA ARG A 71 10.70 -15.44 6.84
C ARG A 71 11.95 -14.60 6.53
N ASP A 72 11.93 -13.85 5.43
CA ASP A 72 13.05 -12.99 5.07
C ASP A 72 13.30 -11.94 6.16
N PRO A 73 14.54 -11.78 6.66
CA PRO A 73 14.90 -10.74 7.63
C PRO A 73 14.63 -9.31 7.15
N SER A 74 14.55 -9.09 5.83
CA SER A 74 14.20 -7.80 5.22
C SER A 74 12.69 -7.50 5.21
N SER A 75 11.84 -8.46 5.62
CA SER A 75 10.41 -8.23 5.77
C SER A 75 10.13 -7.26 6.90
N ASP A 76 9.02 -6.50 6.80
CA ASP A 76 8.61 -5.57 7.86
C ASP A 76 8.28 -6.30 9.17
N TYR A 77 7.69 -7.48 9.06
CA TYR A 77 7.44 -8.40 10.16
C TYR A 77 8.11 -9.76 9.87
N PRO A 78 9.39 -9.94 10.25
CA PRO A 78 10.11 -11.18 10.00
C PRO A 78 9.67 -12.29 10.98
N ILE A 79 9.34 -13.44 10.45
CA ILE A 79 8.99 -14.65 11.23
C ILE A 79 10.00 -15.75 10.89
N GLN A 80 10.90 -16.03 11.81
CA GLN A 80 11.90 -17.09 11.64
C GLN A 80 11.29 -18.47 11.95
N ASP A 81 10.51 -19.00 11.00
CA ASP A 81 9.90 -20.31 11.07
C ASP A 81 9.93 -20.95 9.67
N GLU A 82 10.26 -22.26 9.61
CA GLU A 82 10.39 -23.00 8.35
C GLU A 82 9.06 -23.14 7.59
N THR A 83 7.94 -23.04 8.29
CA THR A 83 6.60 -23.12 7.69
C THR A 83 6.15 -21.81 7.05
N VAL A 84 6.89 -20.72 7.30
CA VAL A 84 6.63 -19.39 6.74
C VAL A 84 7.50 -19.16 5.50
N SER A 85 6.89 -18.78 4.39
CA SER A 85 7.60 -18.44 3.15
C SER A 85 8.41 -17.15 3.29
N SER A 86 9.44 -16.96 2.48
CA SER A 86 10.28 -15.74 2.51
C SER A 86 9.45 -14.46 2.41
N ARG A 87 8.48 -14.46 1.51
CA ARG A 87 7.39 -13.47 1.40
C ARG A 87 6.10 -14.25 1.52
N HIS A 88 5.45 -14.17 2.67
CA HIS A 88 4.31 -15.05 2.98
C HIS A 88 2.98 -14.36 2.75
N ALA A 89 2.79 -13.22 3.36
CA ALA A 89 1.57 -12.43 3.26
C ALA A 89 1.89 -10.94 3.24
N LYS A 90 0.96 -10.16 2.69
CA LYS A 90 1.02 -8.70 2.66
C LYS A 90 -0.21 -8.12 3.31
N LEU A 91 0.00 -7.18 4.19
CA LEU A 91 -1.05 -6.34 4.75
C LEU A 91 -1.01 -5.00 4.02
N SER A 92 -2.16 -4.48 3.65
CA SER A 92 -2.26 -3.18 2.96
C SER A 92 -3.45 -2.38 3.46
N TYR A 93 -3.26 -1.06 3.63
CA TYR A 93 -4.33 -0.14 4.04
C TYR A 93 -4.84 0.63 2.83
N HIS A 94 -6.06 0.34 2.42
CA HIS A 94 -6.76 1.06 1.37
C HIS A 94 -8.28 1.05 1.57
N HIS A 95 -8.99 1.98 0.97
CA HIS A 95 -10.43 2.15 1.17
C HIS A 95 -10.86 2.26 2.64
N ASN A 96 -10.02 2.88 3.48
CA ASN A 96 -10.22 3.03 4.93
C ASN A 96 -10.27 1.70 5.71
N GLN A 97 -9.72 0.62 5.17
CA GLN A 97 -9.67 -0.70 5.77
C GLN A 97 -8.30 -1.34 5.59
N TRP A 98 -7.94 -2.20 6.53
CA TRP A 98 -6.79 -3.08 6.39
C TRP A 98 -7.20 -4.34 5.64
N TRP A 99 -6.34 -4.77 4.74
CA TRP A 99 -6.51 -5.96 3.92
C TRP A 99 -5.32 -6.88 4.11
N VAL A 100 -5.57 -8.18 4.06
CA VAL A 100 -4.53 -9.21 4.02
C VAL A 100 -4.62 -9.99 2.72
N GLU A 101 -3.47 -10.27 2.14
CA GLU A 101 -3.31 -11.04 0.91
C GLU A 101 -2.23 -12.09 1.08
N ASP A 102 -2.51 -13.34 0.71
CA ASP A 102 -1.52 -14.41 0.64
C ASP A 102 -0.66 -14.25 -0.62
N LEU A 103 0.65 -14.28 -0.48
CA LEU A 103 1.60 -14.13 -1.59
C LEU A 103 2.05 -15.48 -2.15
N THR A 104 1.08 -16.35 -2.46
CA THR A 104 1.36 -17.73 -2.93
C THR A 104 2.29 -18.49 -1.98
N SER A 105 1.99 -18.37 -0.69
CA SER A 105 2.76 -19.05 0.35
C SER A 105 2.66 -20.57 0.23
N THR A 106 3.69 -21.30 0.67
CA THR A 106 3.75 -22.76 0.56
C THR A 106 2.70 -23.43 1.45
N ASN A 107 2.50 -22.93 2.67
CA ASN A 107 1.59 -23.54 3.65
C ASN A 107 0.24 -22.80 3.77
N GLY A 108 0.09 -21.65 3.10
CA GLY A 108 -1.12 -20.85 3.11
C GLY A 108 -1.16 -19.86 4.27
N THR A 109 -1.98 -18.83 4.08
CA THR A 109 -2.37 -17.85 5.09
C THR A 109 -3.81 -18.10 5.47
N PHE A 110 -4.14 -18.03 6.74
CA PHE A 110 -5.48 -18.25 7.27
C PHE A 110 -5.92 -17.07 8.12
N LEU A 111 -7.16 -16.68 7.97
CA LEU A 111 -7.81 -15.66 8.78
C LEU A 111 -8.97 -16.32 9.56
N ASN A 112 -8.88 -16.32 10.90
CA ASN A 112 -9.87 -16.98 11.77
C ASN A 112 -10.14 -18.44 11.35
N ASP A 113 -9.08 -19.20 11.07
CA ASP A 113 -9.07 -20.60 10.57
C ASP A 113 -9.57 -20.80 9.14
N GLU A 114 -9.98 -19.76 8.44
CA GLU A 114 -10.37 -19.83 7.03
C GLU A 114 -9.17 -19.51 6.11
N ARG A 115 -8.87 -20.38 5.15
CA ARG A 115 -7.76 -20.17 4.23
C ARG A 115 -8.07 -19.04 3.26
N LEU A 116 -7.13 -18.10 3.15
CA LEU A 116 -7.22 -17.00 2.21
C LEU A 116 -6.97 -17.48 0.76
N SER A 117 -7.93 -17.21 -0.11
CA SER A 117 -7.81 -17.40 -1.57
C SER A 117 -7.81 -16.06 -2.32
N THR A 118 -8.30 -15.02 -1.71
CA THR A 118 -8.39 -13.65 -2.23
C THR A 118 -8.05 -12.66 -1.13
N PRO A 119 -7.65 -11.43 -1.49
CA PRO A 119 -7.47 -10.36 -0.51
C PRO A 119 -8.74 -10.18 0.33
N THR A 120 -8.59 -10.17 1.66
CA THR A 120 -9.69 -10.13 2.62
C THR A 120 -9.47 -9.01 3.62
N VAL A 121 -10.56 -8.34 4.02
CA VAL A 121 -10.52 -7.30 5.06
C VAL A 121 -10.21 -7.93 6.42
N ILE A 122 -9.32 -7.29 7.17
CA ILE A 122 -9.02 -7.67 8.56
C ILE A 122 -9.48 -6.59 9.52
N ILE A 123 -9.91 -7.02 10.69
CA ILE A 123 -10.38 -6.15 11.77
C ILE A 123 -9.58 -6.43 13.05
N SER A 124 -9.76 -5.53 14.04
CA SER A 124 -9.12 -5.71 15.34
C SER A 124 -9.69 -6.95 16.06
N GLY A 125 -8.81 -7.79 16.56
CA GLY A 125 -9.14 -9.06 17.21
C GLY A 125 -9.08 -10.28 16.30
N ASP A 126 -8.88 -10.10 15.00
CA ASP A 126 -8.71 -11.23 14.08
C ASP A 126 -7.42 -12.01 14.35
N LEU A 127 -7.52 -13.32 14.15
CA LEU A 127 -6.39 -14.26 14.23
C LEU A 127 -5.87 -14.54 12.82
N LEU A 128 -4.66 -14.08 12.55
CA LEU A 128 -3.96 -14.30 11.29
C LEU A 128 -2.91 -15.39 11.47
N ARG A 129 -3.05 -16.52 10.76
CA ARG A 129 -2.07 -17.59 10.80
C ARG A 129 -1.26 -17.64 9.51
N CYS A 130 0.06 -17.57 9.67
CA CYS A 130 1.04 -17.73 8.59
C CYS A 130 1.83 -19.02 8.82
N GLY A 131 1.57 -20.04 8.01
CA GLY A 131 2.12 -21.38 8.26
C GLY A 131 1.58 -21.94 9.57
N LYS A 132 2.46 -22.10 10.58
CA LYS A 132 2.11 -22.56 11.94
C LYS A 132 2.05 -21.44 12.98
N ILE A 133 2.35 -20.20 12.58
CA ILE A 133 2.47 -19.07 13.51
C ILE A 133 1.18 -18.27 13.53
N ASP A 134 0.59 -18.17 14.70
CA ASP A 134 -0.63 -17.39 14.95
C ASP A 134 -0.28 -15.97 15.41
N LEU A 135 -0.86 -15.00 14.73
CA LEU A 135 -0.72 -13.58 14.99
C LEU A 135 -2.09 -12.98 15.34
N VAL A 136 -2.13 -12.19 16.38
CA VAL A 136 -3.31 -11.40 16.75
C VAL A 136 -3.17 -10.01 16.15
N VAL A 137 -4.20 -9.57 15.45
CA VAL A 137 -4.29 -8.24 14.84
C VAL A 137 -5.00 -7.29 15.81
N SER A 138 -4.39 -6.15 16.10
CA SER A 138 -5.02 -5.06 16.84
C SER A 138 -4.92 -3.78 16.03
N ILE A 139 -6.06 -3.13 15.78
CA ILE A 139 -6.13 -1.89 14.99
C ILE A 139 -6.68 -0.79 15.90
N GLU A 140 -5.91 0.28 16.06
CA GLU A 140 -6.37 1.46 16.80
C GLU A 140 -7.38 2.23 15.93
N THR A 141 -8.57 2.43 16.48
CA THR A 141 -9.57 3.29 15.87
C THR A 141 -9.11 4.74 15.99
N LEU A 142 -9.00 5.45 14.89
CA LEU A 142 -8.76 6.89 14.90
C LEU A 142 -9.98 7.58 15.49
N SER A 143 -9.85 8.04 16.73
CA SER A 143 -10.85 8.90 17.38
C SER A 143 -10.76 10.31 16.81
#